data_2191bf011f0fefca99caffd751b76c52
#
_entry.id   2191bf011f0fefca99caffd751b76c52
#
_cell.length_a   1.000
_cell.length_b   1.000
_cell.length_c   1.000
_cell.angle_alpha   90.00
_cell.angle_beta   90.00
_cell.angle_gamma   90.00
#
_symmetry.space_group_name_H-M   'P 1'
#
loop_
_entity.id
_entity.type
_entity.pdbx_description
1 polymer ?
#
loop_
_entity_poly.entity_id
_entity_poly.type
_entity_poly.pdbx_seq_one_letter_code
_entity_poly.pdbx_strand_id
1 'polypeptide(L)'
;LKETKERYEKCLFDLDNCPENAKKKRFTLEELKDSLEKKISKYEEDVKTYGETVCVCGTLTVKYGHTSEILYAGMNEDFKRLMGPYLTWYKTMEKCFELGCKTSNMGGIEGTLKGGLVDFKEIYHPIINEYIGEFDIPVNSILYNVAFKFYKKIKERNAKHK
;
A
#
# COMPACT_ATOMS: atom_id res chain seq x y z
N LEU A 1 -14.16 3.12 14.60
CA LEU A 1 -15.17 4.00 15.19
C LEU A 1 -15.51 3.59 16.63
N LYS A 2 -15.90 2.33 16.89
CA LYS A 2 -16.30 1.84 18.23
C LYS A 2 -15.21 2.09 19.27
N GLU A 3 -14.01 1.61 19.04
CA GLU A 3 -12.85 1.82 19.95
C GLU A 3 -12.54 3.30 20.19
N THR A 4 -12.70 4.15 19.16
CA THR A 4 -12.44 5.59 19.30
C THR A 4 -13.51 6.25 20.19
N LYS A 5 -14.78 5.83 20.11
CA LYS A 5 -15.86 6.29 20.97
C LYS A 5 -15.63 5.86 22.42
N GLU A 6 -15.22 4.61 22.66
CA GLU A 6 -14.87 4.11 23.99
C GLU A 6 -13.71 4.92 24.61
N ARG A 7 -12.69 5.25 23.81
CA ARG A 7 -11.58 6.11 24.26
C ARG A 7 -12.03 7.54 24.56
N TYR A 8 -12.98 8.07 23.79
CA TYR A 8 -13.53 9.40 24.02
C TYR A 8 -14.34 9.45 25.31
N GLU A 9 -15.20 8.47 25.57
CA GLU A 9 -15.95 8.35 26.83
C GLU A 9 -15.02 8.26 28.05
N LYS A 10 -13.95 7.47 27.94
CA LYS A 10 -12.91 7.42 28.99
C LYS A 10 -12.23 8.76 29.19
N CYS A 11 -11.90 9.49 28.12
CA CYS A 11 -11.29 10.80 28.20
C CYS A 11 -12.22 11.83 28.91
N LEU A 12 -13.52 11.79 28.63
CA LEU A 12 -14.51 12.61 29.32
C LEU A 12 -14.56 12.29 30.81
N PHE A 13 -14.63 11.00 31.17
CA PHE A 13 -14.59 10.57 32.56
C PHE A 13 -13.32 11.03 33.28
N ASP A 14 -12.16 10.93 32.64
CA ASP A 14 -10.89 11.38 33.20
C ASP A 14 -10.83 12.91 33.35
N LEU A 15 -11.49 13.67 32.47
CA LEU A 15 -11.63 15.13 32.55
C LEU A 15 -12.52 15.56 33.74
N ASP A 16 -13.65 14.89 33.88
CA ASP A 16 -14.60 15.19 34.99
C ASP A 16 -13.99 14.90 36.37
N ASN A 17 -13.14 13.86 36.43
CA ASN A 17 -12.44 13.50 37.65
C ASN A 17 -11.04 14.20 37.84
N CYS A 18 -10.70 15.09 36.92
CA CYS A 18 -9.41 15.79 36.98
C CYS A 18 -9.46 16.97 38.02
N PRO A 19 -8.60 16.97 39.05
CA PRO A 19 -8.55 18.06 40.01
C PRO A 19 -8.28 19.42 39.34
N GLU A 20 -8.92 20.49 39.82
CA GLU A 20 -8.78 21.84 39.26
C GLU A 20 -7.35 22.37 39.32
N ASN A 21 -6.56 21.96 40.31
CA ASN A 21 -5.15 22.33 40.44
C ASN A 21 -4.22 21.62 39.47
N ALA A 22 -4.66 20.57 38.80
CA ALA A 22 -3.88 19.78 37.82
C ALA A 22 -3.93 20.38 36.40
N LYS A 23 -3.67 21.66 36.25
CA LYS A 23 -3.81 22.43 34.99
C LYS A 23 -3.16 21.75 33.77
N LYS A 24 -1.94 21.23 33.92
CA LYS A 24 -1.21 20.56 32.81
C LYS A 24 -1.90 19.27 32.35
N LYS A 25 -2.39 18.46 33.30
CA LYS A 25 -3.10 17.23 33.00
C LYS A 25 -4.44 17.53 32.30
N ARG A 26 -5.17 18.54 32.80
CA ARG A 26 -6.42 18.97 32.23
C ARG A 26 -6.25 19.45 30.79
N PHE A 27 -5.25 20.29 30.53
CA PHE A 27 -4.91 20.74 29.16
C PHE A 27 -4.65 19.58 28.20
N THR A 28 -3.85 18.58 28.61
CA THR A 28 -3.57 17.40 27.80
C THR A 28 -4.82 16.57 27.50
N LEU A 29 -5.73 16.46 28.49
CA LEU A 29 -7.00 15.74 28.29
C LEU A 29 -7.95 16.51 27.36
N GLU A 30 -7.97 17.84 27.42
CA GLU A 30 -8.76 18.70 26.51
C GLU A 30 -8.25 18.57 25.06
N GLU A 31 -6.92 18.63 24.84
CA GLU A 31 -6.34 18.37 23.51
C GLU A 31 -6.66 16.97 22.99
N LEU A 32 -6.61 15.95 23.85
CA LEU A 32 -6.97 14.58 23.50
C LEU A 32 -8.45 14.47 23.12
N LYS A 33 -9.34 15.11 23.88
CA LYS A 33 -10.78 15.18 23.61
C LYS A 33 -11.03 15.75 22.21
N ASP A 34 -10.48 16.95 21.92
CA ASP A 34 -10.66 17.61 20.61
C ASP A 34 -10.14 16.75 19.44
N SER A 35 -9.01 16.07 19.67
CA SER A 35 -8.45 15.14 18.67
C SER A 35 -9.35 13.94 18.43
N LEU A 36 -9.97 13.39 19.48
CA LEU A 36 -10.88 12.25 19.37
C LEU A 36 -12.21 12.64 18.73
N GLU A 37 -12.76 13.81 19.04
CA GLU A 37 -13.97 14.35 18.40
C GLU A 37 -13.80 14.48 16.88
N LYS A 38 -12.69 15.08 16.44
CA LYS A 38 -12.37 15.19 14.99
C LYS A 38 -12.25 13.82 14.31
N LYS A 39 -11.65 12.83 15.02
CA LYS A 39 -11.55 11.47 14.49
C LYS A 39 -12.90 10.78 14.40
N ILE A 40 -13.77 10.94 15.40
CA ILE A 40 -15.12 10.38 15.42
C ILE A 40 -15.93 10.93 14.25
N SER A 41 -15.97 12.27 14.10
CA SER A 41 -16.68 12.92 13.01
C SER A 41 -16.24 12.42 11.64
N LYS A 42 -14.91 12.30 11.43
CA LYS A 42 -14.36 11.75 10.20
C LYS A 42 -14.77 10.28 9.97
N TYR A 43 -14.68 9.44 10.99
CA TYR A 43 -15.07 8.03 10.84
C TYR A 43 -16.56 7.83 10.64
N GLU A 44 -17.41 8.70 11.18
CA GLU A 44 -18.85 8.69 10.92
C GLU A 44 -19.15 9.08 9.46
N GLU A 45 -18.40 10.03 8.90
CA GLU A 45 -18.49 10.37 7.48
C GLU A 45 -17.98 9.23 6.58
N ASP A 46 -16.84 8.60 6.96
CA ASP A 46 -16.29 7.43 6.25
C ASP A 46 -17.32 6.27 6.26
N VAL A 47 -17.98 5.99 7.39
CA VAL A 47 -19.03 4.96 7.49
C VAL A 47 -20.23 5.29 6.60
N LYS A 48 -20.64 6.56 6.50
CA LYS A 48 -21.73 6.97 5.61
C LYS A 48 -21.37 6.77 4.14
N THR A 49 -20.11 7.02 3.78
CA THR A 49 -19.63 6.97 2.40
C THR A 49 -19.32 5.56 1.92
N TYR A 50 -18.69 4.76 2.77
CA TYR A 50 -18.11 3.44 2.40
C TYR A 50 -18.82 2.26 3.07
N GLY A 51 -19.74 2.51 4.02
CA GLY A 51 -20.37 1.47 4.84
C GLY A 51 -19.51 1.06 6.04
N GLU A 52 -20.00 0.05 6.79
CA GLU A 52 -19.33 -0.43 7.99
C GLU A 52 -18.02 -1.18 7.72
N THR A 53 -17.88 -1.70 6.50
CA THR A 53 -16.69 -2.45 6.07
C THR A 53 -16.28 -1.99 4.69
N VAL A 54 -15.00 -1.65 4.54
CA VAL A 54 -14.43 -1.20 3.26
C VAL A 54 -13.18 -2.01 2.91
N CYS A 55 -13.07 -2.40 1.63
CA CYS A 55 -11.86 -3.00 1.11
C CYS A 55 -10.81 -1.89 0.89
N VAL A 56 -9.76 -1.90 1.69
CA VAL A 56 -8.69 -0.89 1.63
C VAL A 56 -7.65 -1.22 0.59
N CYS A 57 -7.27 -2.49 0.47
CA CYS A 57 -6.29 -2.97 -0.49
C CYS A 57 -6.45 -4.47 -0.73
N GLY A 58 -5.89 -4.93 -1.84
CA GLY A 58 -5.93 -6.33 -2.22
C GLY A 58 -4.81 -6.70 -3.18
N THR A 59 -4.53 -7.99 -3.30
CA THR A 59 -3.59 -8.56 -4.27
C THR A 59 -4.26 -9.66 -5.06
N LEU A 60 -3.89 -9.79 -6.34
CA LEU A 60 -4.16 -10.97 -7.15
C LEU A 60 -2.86 -11.75 -7.27
N THR A 61 -2.87 -12.98 -6.75
CA THR A 61 -1.69 -13.84 -6.69
C THR A 61 -1.99 -15.18 -7.33
N VAL A 62 -1.08 -15.66 -8.16
CA VAL A 62 -1.17 -16.97 -8.79
C VAL A 62 -0.16 -17.91 -8.14
N LYS A 63 -0.61 -19.13 -7.86
CA LYS A 63 0.25 -20.23 -7.39
C LYS A 63 0.42 -21.26 -8.50
N TYR A 64 1.67 -21.63 -8.76
CA TYR A 64 2.02 -22.71 -9.66
C TYR A 64 3.11 -23.60 -9.03
N GLY A 65 2.79 -24.87 -8.82
CA GLY A 65 3.70 -25.79 -8.12
C GLY A 65 4.08 -25.29 -6.73
N HIS A 66 5.37 -25.05 -6.53
CA HIS A 66 5.93 -24.54 -5.27
C HIS A 66 6.29 -23.05 -5.33
N THR A 67 5.80 -22.32 -6.31
CA THR A 67 6.06 -20.90 -6.52
C THR A 67 4.74 -20.13 -6.54
N SER A 68 4.77 -18.91 -6.06
CA SER A 68 3.67 -17.94 -6.24
C SER A 68 4.19 -16.65 -6.85
N GLU A 69 3.30 -15.93 -7.51
CA GLU A 69 3.59 -14.61 -8.07
C GLU A 69 2.45 -13.65 -7.80
N ILE A 70 2.78 -12.48 -7.25
CA ILE A 70 1.84 -11.37 -7.06
C ILE A 70 1.74 -10.62 -8.38
N LEU A 71 0.64 -10.84 -9.13
CA LEU A 71 0.44 -10.25 -10.46
C LEU A 71 -0.04 -8.81 -10.36
N TYR A 72 -0.99 -8.54 -9.47
CA TYR A 72 -1.57 -7.22 -9.29
C TYR A 72 -1.73 -6.91 -7.81
N ALA A 73 -1.56 -5.64 -7.49
CA ALA A 73 -1.89 -5.09 -6.19
C ALA A 73 -2.62 -3.76 -6.41
N GLY A 74 -3.60 -3.50 -5.57
CA GLY A 74 -4.35 -2.26 -5.61
C GLY A 74 -4.69 -1.79 -4.21
N MET A 75 -4.90 -0.48 -4.06
CA MET A 75 -5.39 0.10 -2.82
C MET A 75 -6.41 1.20 -3.11
N ASN A 76 -7.26 1.44 -2.13
CA ASN A 76 -8.12 2.60 -2.11
C ASN A 76 -7.32 3.82 -1.63
N GLU A 77 -7.16 4.82 -2.49
CA GLU A 77 -6.35 6.03 -2.24
C GLU A 77 -6.83 6.84 -1.03
N ASP A 78 -8.14 6.82 -0.73
CA ASP A 78 -8.71 7.53 0.40
C ASP A 78 -8.18 7.00 1.74
N PHE A 79 -7.78 5.74 1.76
CA PHE A 79 -7.23 5.05 2.92
C PHE A 79 -5.70 4.84 2.88
N LYS A 80 -4.98 5.50 1.98
CA LYS A 80 -3.52 5.34 1.83
C LYS A 80 -2.71 5.54 3.13
N ARG A 81 -3.22 6.39 4.04
CA ARG A 81 -2.58 6.63 5.34
C ARG A 81 -2.56 5.42 6.26
N LEU A 82 -3.40 4.41 6.00
CA LEU A 82 -3.42 3.17 6.78
C LEU A 82 -2.27 2.23 6.42
N MET A 83 -1.48 2.56 5.39
CA MET A 83 -0.33 1.75 4.95
C MET A 83 -0.72 0.29 4.63
N GLY A 84 -1.97 0.08 4.20
CA GLY A 84 -2.58 -1.23 3.96
C GLY A 84 -1.78 -2.17 3.05
N PRO A 85 -1.15 -1.69 1.95
CA PRO A 85 -0.36 -2.54 1.07
C PRO A 85 0.74 -3.32 1.77
N TYR A 86 1.41 -2.74 2.77
CA TYR A 86 2.47 -3.45 3.52
C TYR A 86 1.94 -4.71 4.21
N LEU A 87 0.84 -4.58 4.94
CA LEU A 87 0.23 -5.73 5.59
C LEU A 87 -0.33 -6.74 4.58
N THR A 88 -0.96 -6.25 3.50
CA THR A 88 -1.57 -7.10 2.48
C THR A 88 -0.52 -7.95 1.77
N TRP A 89 0.61 -7.38 1.36
CA TRP A 89 1.70 -8.12 0.74
C TRP A 89 2.29 -9.15 1.69
N TYR A 90 2.56 -8.76 2.94
CA TYR A 90 3.04 -9.68 3.96
C TYR A 90 2.09 -10.88 4.13
N LYS A 91 0.81 -10.62 4.33
CA LYS A 91 -0.21 -11.68 4.51
C LYS A 91 -0.41 -12.54 3.26
N THR A 92 -0.24 -11.95 2.07
CA THR A 92 -0.27 -12.70 0.82
C THR A 92 0.88 -13.70 0.74
N MET A 93 2.11 -13.27 1.02
CA MET A 93 3.28 -14.15 1.04
C MET A 93 3.17 -15.21 2.13
N GLU A 94 2.79 -14.83 3.35
CA GLU A 94 2.55 -15.76 4.45
C GLU A 94 1.55 -16.86 4.01
N LYS A 95 0.44 -16.46 3.39
CA LYS A 95 -0.56 -17.41 2.88
C LYS A 95 -0.02 -18.33 1.79
N CYS A 96 0.81 -17.81 0.90
CA CYS A 96 1.46 -18.62 -0.13
C CYS A 96 2.39 -19.68 0.48
N PHE A 97 3.16 -19.32 1.51
CA PHE A 97 4.02 -20.28 2.23
C PHE A 97 3.20 -21.33 2.99
N GLU A 98 2.11 -20.95 3.65
CA GLU A 98 1.18 -21.90 4.25
C GLU A 98 0.60 -22.90 3.23
N LEU A 99 0.39 -22.47 1.98
CA LEU A 99 -0.07 -23.31 0.87
C LEU A 99 1.06 -24.13 0.23
N GLY A 100 2.26 -24.17 0.82
CA GLY A 100 3.39 -24.99 0.40
C GLY A 100 4.24 -24.37 -0.71
N CYS A 101 4.14 -23.06 -0.96
CA CYS A 101 5.12 -22.37 -1.79
C CYS A 101 6.46 -22.29 -1.08
N LYS A 102 7.54 -22.44 -1.82
CA LYS A 102 8.92 -22.24 -1.36
C LYS A 102 9.43 -20.84 -1.70
N THR A 103 8.85 -20.24 -2.73
CA THR A 103 9.19 -18.91 -3.22
C THR A 103 7.93 -18.12 -3.54
N SER A 104 8.00 -16.80 -3.34
CA SER A 104 6.98 -15.87 -3.75
C SER A 104 7.62 -14.74 -4.56
N ASN A 105 7.25 -14.66 -5.84
CA ASN A 105 7.73 -13.61 -6.73
C ASN A 105 6.92 -12.32 -6.49
N MET A 106 7.62 -11.24 -6.25
CA MET A 106 7.04 -9.92 -6.01
C MET A 106 6.87 -9.09 -7.30
N GLY A 107 7.07 -9.71 -8.47
CA GLY A 107 7.05 -9.03 -9.77
C GLY A 107 8.31 -8.20 -10.05
N GLY A 108 8.38 -7.64 -11.25
CA GLY A 108 9.53 -6.90 -11.73
C GLY A 108 9.78 -5.58 -11.01
N ILE A 109 11.01 -5.09 -11.11
CA ILE A 109 11.46 -3.75 -10.72
C ILE A 109 12.25 -3.14 -11.88
N GLU A 110 12.40 -1.81 -11.88
CA GLU A 110 13.24 -1.15 -12.86
C GLU A 110 14.72 -1.49 -12.61
N GLY A 111 15.47 -1.66 -13.71
CA GLY A 111 16.91 -2.02 -13.64
C GLY A 111 17.81 -0.97 -12.97
N THR A 112 17.29 0.23 -12.72
CA THR A 112 18.01 1.27 -11.98
C THR A 112 18.16 1.00 -10.50
N LEU A 113 17.41 0.03 -9.96
CA LEU A 113 17.30 -0.28 -8.53
C LEU A 113 16.99 0.96 -7.66
N LYS A 114 16.26 1.93 -8.22
CA LYS A 114 15.88 3.18 -7.54
C LYS A 114 14.41 3.46 -7.76
N GLY A 115 13.78 4.06 -6.76
CA GLY A 115 12.39 4.51 -6.84
C GLY A 115 11.46 3.81 -5.86
N GLY A 116 10.28 4.39 -5.66
CA GLY A 116 9.36 4.00 -4.62
C GLY A 116 8.89 2.54 -4.66
N LEU A 117 8.89 1.90 -5.83
CA LEU A 117 8.57 0.48 -5.94
C LEU A 117 9.68 -0.41 -5.40
N VAL A 118 10.95 -0.02 -5.61
CA VAL A 118 12.11 -0.71 -5.05
C VAL A 118 12.10 -0.55 -3.54
N ASP A 119 11.99 0.69 -3.05
CA ASP A 119 11.95 1.03 -1.62
C ASP A 119 10.82 0.26 -0.89
N PHE A 120 9.65 0.16 -1.54
CA PHE A 120 8.53 -0.62 -1.01
C PHE A 120 8.85 -2.12 -0.90
N LYS A 121 9.47 -2.71 -1.93
CA LYS A 121 9.79 -4.15 -1.94
C LYS A 121 10.96 -4.50 -1.04
N GLU A 122 11.93 -3.60 -0.91
CA GLU A 122 13.14 -3.79 -0.09
C GLU A 122 12.83 -4.06 1.39
N ILE A 123 11.71 -3.55 1.91
CA ILE A 123 11.24 -3.79 3.28
C ILE A 123 11.09 -5.29 3.59
N TYR A 124 10.82 -6.10 2.58
CA TYR A 124 10.68 -7.56 2.71
C TYR A 124 12.00 -8.30 2.51
N HIS A 125 13.11 -7.62 2.31
CA HIS A 125 14.44 -8.17 2.05
C HIS A 125 14.45 -9.24 0.93
N PRO A 126 13.91 -8.94 -0.28
CA PRO A 126 13.84 -9.91 -1.37
C PRO A 126 15.20 -10.22 -1.95
N ILE A 127 15.31 -11.41 -2.54
CA ILE A 127 16.44 -11.73 -3.42
C ILE A 127 16.13 -11.14 -4.80
N ILE A 128 17.07 -10.35 -5.33
CA ILE A 128 16.95 -9.77 -6.67
C ILE A 128 17.54 -10.76 -7.67
N ASN A 129 16.72 -11.18 -8.63
CA ASN A 129 17.15 -12.01 -9.75
C ASN A 129 17.19 -11.15 -11.03
N GLU A 130 18.34 -11.06 -11.63
CA GLU A 130 18.51 -10.43 -12.93
C GLU A 130 18.23 -11.47 -14.04
N TYR A 131 17.26 -11.17 -14.89
CA TYR A 131 16.95 -12.01 -16.04
C TYR A 131 17.75 -11.55 -17.25
N ILE A 132 17.92 -12.49 -18.21
CA ILE A 132 18.69 -12.29 -19.46
C ILE A 132 18.15 -11.12 -20.31
N GLY A 133 16.94 -10.61 -20.02
CA GLY A 133 16.27 -9.52 -20.73
C GLY A 133 15.20 -9.98 -21.71
N GLU A 134 14.73 -9.04 -22.49
CA GLU A 134 13.72 -9.26 -23.52
C GLU A 134 14.41 -9.39 -24.88
N PHE A 135 13.90 -10.29 -25.72
CA PHE A 135 14.38 -10.51 -27.07
C PHE A 135 13.26 -10.32 -28.08
N ASP A 136 13.55 -9.53 -29.09
CA ASP A 136 12.66 -9.38 -30.22
C ASP A 136 13.05 -10.37 -31.35
N ILE A 137 12.08 -11.10 -31.87
CA ILE A 137 12.25 -11.94 -33.06
C ILE A 137 11.47 -11.30 -34.21
N PRO A 138 12.11 -10.48 -35.06
CA PRO A 138 11.43 -9.76 -36.12
C PRO A 138 10.99 -10.72 -37.24
N VAL A 139 9.68 -10.89 -37.44
CA VAL A 139 9.10 -11.64 -38.57
C VAL A 139 9.36 -10.92 -39.90
N ASN A 140 9.31 -9.58 -39.87
CA ASN A 140 9.66 -8.75 -41.02
C ASN A 140 10.62 -7.64 -40.55
N SER A 141 11.89 -7.74 -40.95
CA SER A 141 12.94 -6.84 -40.52
C SER A 141 12.72 -5.38 -40.93
N ILE A 142 12.09 -5.13 -42.07
CA ILE A 142 11.83 -3.76 -42.55
C ILE A 142 10.77 -3.09 -41.67
N LEU A 143 9.63 -3.78 -41.51
CA LEU A 143 8.54 -3.27 -40.65
C LEU A 143 8.98 -3.10 -39.20
N TYR A 144 9.74 -4.07 -38.67
CA TYR A 144 10.30 -3.99 -37.33
C TYR A 144 11.17 -2.74 -37.13
N ASN A 145 12.11 -2.50 -38.04
CA ASN A 145 13.02 -1.35 -37.93
C ASN A 145 12.27 -0.01 -37.99
N VAL A 146 11.25 0.08 -38.83
CA VAL A 146 10.40 1.27 -38.91
C VAL A 146 9.63 1.46 -37.61
N ALA A 147 8.91 0.43 -37.14
CA ALA A 147 8.12 0.46 -35.91
C ALA A 147 9.01 0.77 -34.69
N PHE A 148 10.19 0.17 -34.59
CA PHE A 148 11.13 0.38 -33.49
C PHE A 148 11.66 1.81 -33.42
N LYS A 149 11.92 2.45 -34.58
CA LYS A 149 12.29 3.87 -34.63
C LYS A 149 11.17 4.77 -34.11
N PHE A 150 9.92 4.49 -34.50
CA PHE A 150 8.77 5.25 -33.98
C PHE A 150 8.55 5.02 -32.49
N TYR A 151 8.65 3.77 -32.01
CA TYR A 151 8.55 3.44 -30.60
C TYR A 151 9.61 4.18 -29.74
N LYS A 152 10.87 4.18 -30.15
CA LYS A 152 11.93 4.94 -29.47
C LYS A 152 11.59 6.43 -29.38
N LYS A 153 11.15 7.04 -30.47
CA LYS A 153 10.81 8.46 -30.52
C LYS A 153 9.63 8.79 -29.58
N ILE A 154 8.63 7.93 -29.49
CA ILE A 154 7.49 8.09 -28.57
C ILE A 154 7.97 7.96 -27.11
N LYS A 155 8.78 6.93 -26.81
CA LYS A 155 9.31 6.69 -25.47
C LYS A 155 10.17 7.87 -24.97
N GLU A 156 11.05 8.41 -25.80
CA GLU A 156 11.86 9.58 -25.50
C GLU A 156 11.01 10.84 -25.26
N ARG A 157 9.93 11.02 -26.03
CA ARG A 157 9.00 12.13 -25.84
C ARG A 157 8.24 12.03 -24.51
N ASN A 158 7.78 10.84 -24.16
CA ASN A 158 7.07 10.61 -22.90
C ASN A 158 8.00 10.72 -21.67
N ALA A 159 9.28 10.38 -21.82
CA ALA A 159 10.28 10.54 -20.75
C ALA A 159 10.64 12.01 -20.45
N LYS A 160 10.46 12.92 -21.41
CA LYS A 160 10.69 14.38 -21.24
C LYS A 160 9.50 15.10 -20.57
N HIS A 161 8.35 14.45 -20.46
CA HIS A 161 7.13 15.00 -19.86
C HIS A 161 6.83 14.45 -18.45
N LYS A 162 7.71 13.64 -17.91
CA LYS A 162 7.76 13.21 -16.50
C LYS A 162 8.86 13.95 -15.74
#